data_473493c8cdae443a93b2be4b9305e679
#
_entry.id   473493c8cdae443a93b2be4b9305e679
#
_cell.length_a   1.000
_cell.length_b   1.000
_cell.length_c   1.000
_cell.angle_alpha   90.00
_cell.angle_beta   90.00
_cell.angle_gamma   90.00
#
_symmetry.space_group_name_H-M   'P 1'
#
loop_
_entity.id
_entity.type
_entity.pdbx_description
1 polymer ?
#
loop_
_entity_poly.entity_id
_entity_poly.type
_entity_poly.pdbx_seq_one_letter_code
_entity_poly.pdbx_strand_id
1 'polypeptide(L)'
;MSVTAHAPGSVTPIFVPRDGRSSLGISFATADGVTATVESARETLVYLDGRPAQVAPVRGLLERLGVTATVRLDTAVPIGCGFGASGAATLATALATNERMDLGHDREALLEAAHRAEVEAGTGLGDVFIQERGGLVWDLGDGLTHATRSTRIEYQSFGGITTAAVLGDEGTVEQVTAAGRAALSGIDPDGPIADLLKASWQFAQETVLATDRVAEAVASVRAAGGTATMAMIGETVVATGAEGGLDHDTHITPEGAALE
;
A
#
# COMPACT_ATOMS: atom_id res chain seq x y z
N MET A 1 -19.49 -9.36 -21.04
CA MET A 1 -19.55 -8.11 -20.24
C MET A 1 -18.44 -8.18 -19.22
N SER A 2 -17.77 -7.08 -18.99
CA SER A 2 -16.75 -6.92 -17.96
C SER A 2 -17.26 -6.02 -16.84
N VAL A 3 -16.63 -6.10 -15.67
CA VAL A 3 -16.84 -5.18 -14.55
C VAL A 3 -15.48 -4.64 -14.15
N THR A 4 -15.43 -3.36 -13.83
CA THR A 4 -14.22 -2.66 -13.45
C THR A 4 -14.36 -2.13 -12.02
N ALA A 5 -13.27 -2.21 -11.26
CA ALA A 5 -13.14 -1.63 -9.94
C ALA A 5 -11.76 -0.98 -9.80
N HIS A 6 -11.71 0.08 -9.03
CA HIS A 6 -10.47 0.76 -8.65
C HIS A 6 -10.21 0.57 -7.16
N ALA A 7 -8.94 0.36 -6.78
CA ALA A 7 -8.47 0.47 -5.42
C ALA A 7 -7.28 1.43 -5.35
N PRO A 8 -7.28 2.39 -4.42
CA PRO A 8 -6.18 3.32 -4.23
C PRO A 8 -4.89 2.60 -3.88
N GLY A 9 -3.76 3.22 -4.13
CA GLY A 9 -2.50 2.79 -3.53
C GLY A 9 -2.47 3.06 -2.03
N SER A 10 -1.45 2.54 -1.36
CA SER A 10 -1.20 2.82 0.06
C SER A 10 0.27 3.08 0.31
N VAL A 11 0.57 4.06 1.13
CA VAL A 11 1.92 4.33 1.63
C VAL A 11 1.91 4.17 3.14
N THR A 12 2.84 3.36 3.65
CA THR A 12 3.04 3.15 5.09
C THR A 12 4.32 3.84 5.54
N PRO A 13 4.24 5.02 6.16
CA PRO A 13 5.40 5.73 6.67
C PRO A 13 6.08 5.07 7.86
N ILE A 14 5.28 4.52 8.81
CA ILE A 14 5.78 3.90 10.04
C ILE A 14 4.98 2.62 10.31
N PHE A 15 5.69 1.54 10.64
CA PHE A 15 5.05 0.28 11.01
C PHE A 15 5.82 -0.47 12.11
N VAL A 16 5.11 -1.35 12.79
CA VAL A 16 5.64 -2.31 13.77
C VAL A 16 5.09 -3.68 13.41
N PRO A 17 5.92 -4.60 12.93
CA PRO A 17 5.47 -5.96 12.63
C PRO A 17 4.87 -6.65 13.86
N ARG A 18 3.78 -7.39 13.67
CA ARG A 18 3.20 -8.34 14.62
C ARG A 18 3.30 -9.74 14.01
N ASP A 19 3.02 -10.76 14.68
CA ASP A 19 2.81 -12.18 14.35
C ASP A 19 3.00 -12.67 12.87
N GLY A 20 3.64 -11.88 11.99
CA GLY A 20 3.83 -12.19 10.58
C GLY A 20 2.55 -12.07 9.70
N ARG A 21 1.43 -11.60 10.27
CA ARG A 21 0.14 -11.47 9.58
C ARG A 21 -0.45 -10.07 9.64
N SER A 22 0.03 -9.25 10.55
CA SER A 22 -0.44 -7.90 10.78
C SER A 22 0.67 -6.98 11.24
N SER A 23 0.41 -5.67 11.24
CA SER A 23 1.30 -4.67 11.80
C SER A 23 0.49 -3.58 12.52
N LEU A 24 1.12 -2.96 13.54
CA LEU A 24 0.72 -1.61 13.96
C LEU A 24 1.34 -0.61 13.00
N GLY A 25 0.76 0.56 12.91
CA GLY A 25 1.33 1.61 12.09
C GLY A 25 0.37 2.72 11.74
N ILE A 26 0.85 3.59 10.89
CA ILE A 26 0.08 4.66 10.28
C ILE A 26 0.38 4.68 8.79
N SER A 27 -0.67 4.80 7.98
CA SER A 27 -0.61 4.70 6.52
C SER A 27 -1.60 5.67 5.90
N PHE A 28 -1.39 6.02 4.64
CA PHE A 28 -2.36 6.81 3.88
C PHE A 28 -2.62 6.20 2.51
N ALA A 29 -3.85 6.36 2.03
CA ALA A 29 -4.25 5.97 0.68
C ALA A 29 -3.85 7.03 -0.34
N THR A 30 -3.38 6.62 -1.53
CA THR A 30 -3.06 7.51 -2.64
C THR A 30 -4.09 7.37 -3.74
N ALA A 31 -4.45 8.48 -4.40
CA ALA A 31 -5.45 8.47 -5.50
C ALA A 31 -5.03 7.56 -6.65
N ASP A 32 -3.75 7.58 -6.99
CA ASP A 32 -3.18 6.61 -7.90
C ASP A 32 -3.14 5.23 -7.22
N GLY A 33 -3.56 4.23 -7.94
CA GLY A 33 -3.68 2.86 -7.43
C GLY A 33 -3.70 1.84 -8.55
N VAL A 34 -4.60 0.87 -8.45
CA VAL A 34 -4.77 -0.19 -9.45
C VAL A 34 -6.23 -0.33 -9.84
N THR A 35 -6.47 -0.36 -11.14
CA THR A 35 -7.78 -0.68 -11.73
C THR A 35 -7.79 -2.12 -12.20
N ALA A 36 -8.79 -2.89 -11.79
CA ALA A 36 -9.01 -4.28 -12.20
C ALA A 36 -10.26 -4.41 -13.06
N THR A 37 -10.12 -4.91 -14.28
CA THR A 37 -11.24 -5.27 -15.16
C THR A 37 -11.37 -6.79 -15.20
N VAL A 38 -12.55 -7.31 -14.86
CA VAL A 38 -12.83 -8.74 -14.71
C VAL A 38 -13.87 -9.22 -15.71
N GLU A 39 -13.55 -10.33 -16.38
CA GLU A 39 -14.46 -11.07 -17.27
C GLU A 39 -14.52 -12.54 -16.84
N SER A 40 -15.70 -13.17 -16.89
CA SER A 40 -15.82 -14.61 -16.66
C SER A 40 -15.06 -15.39 -17.73
N ALA A 41 -14.30 -16.40 -17.33
CA ALA A 41 -13.51 -17.22 -18.24
C ALA A 41 -13.54 -18.71 -17.85
N ARG A 42 -13.13 -19.58 -18.76
CA ARG A 42 -13.00 -21.04 -18.48
C ARG A 42 -11.73 -21.38 -17.70
N GLU A 43 -10.74 -20.51 -17.76
CA GLU A 43 -9.47 -20.61 -17.04
C GLU A 43 -9.06 -19.24 -16.50
N THR A 44 -8.28 -19.22 -15.43
CA THR A 44 -7.78 -17.98 -14.85
C THR A 44 -6.60 -17.45 -15.64
N LEU A 45 -6.78 -16.27 -16.25
CA LEU A 45 -5.74 -15.50 -16.94
C LEU A 45 -5.61 -14.14 -16.27
N VAL A 46 -4.38 -13.73 -15.98
CA VAL A 46 -4.08 -12.42 -15.40
C VAL A 46 -3.15 -11.66 -16.32
N TYR A 47 -3.48 -10.41 -16.59
CA TYR A 47 -2.68 -9.47 -17.35
C TYR A 47 -2.35 -8.27 -16.46
N LEU A 48 -1.14 -7.79 -16.55
CA LEU A 48 -0.64 -6.60 -15.86
C LEU A 48 -0.08 -5.65 -16.92
N ASP A 49 -0.66 -4.46 -17.00
CA ASP A 49 -0.32 -3.43 -18.02
C ASP A 49 -0.27 -4.04 -19.44
N GLY A 50 -1.31 -4.82 -19.77
CA GLY A 50 -1.49 -5.48 -21.07
C GLY A 50 -0.62 -6.71 -21.30
N ARG A 51 0.20 -7.15 -20.35
CA ARG A 51 1.10 -8.32 -20.51
C ARG A 51 0.66 -9.48 -19.61
N PRO A 52 0.73 -10.74 -20.06
CA PRO A 52 0.47 -11.89 -19.19
C PRO A 52 1.37 -11.85 -17.95
N ALA A 53 0.77 -12.05 -16.77
CA ALA A 53 1.48 -11.97 -15.50
C ALA A 53 1.06 -13.08 -14.53
N GLN A 54 1.96 -13.40 -13.59
CA GLN A 54 1.68 -14.27 -12.45
C GLN A 54 1.56 -13.39 -11.20
N VAL A 55 0.34 -12.98 -10.87
CA VAL A 55 0.04 -12.19 -9.68
C VAL A 55 -0.55 -13.15 -8.64
N ALA A 56 0.32 -13.68 -7.78
CA ALA A 56 -0.03 -14.76 -6.84
C ALA A 56 -1.24 -14.42 -5.96
N PRO A 57 -1.35 -13.25 -5.29
CA PRO A 57 -2.49 -12.95 -4.45
C PRO A 57 -3.80 -12.83 -5.24
N VAL A 58 -3.78 -12.30 -6.47
CA VAL A 58 -4.97 -12.25 -7.33
C VAL A 58 -5.45 -13.65 -7.69
N ARG A 59 -4.53 -14.56 -8.00
CA ARG A 59 -4.88 -15.96 -8.27
C ARG A 59 -5.44 -16.65 -7.01
N GLY A 60 -4.76 -16.49 -5.88
CA GLY A 60 -5.21 -17.04 -4.59
C GLY A 60 -6.59 -16.52 -4.16
N LEU A 61 -6.87 -15.24 -4.45
CA LEU A 61 -8.21 -14.66 -4.24
C LEU A 61 -9.28 -15.37 -5.09
N LEU A 62 -9.05 -15.52 -6.40
CA LEU A 62 -10.02 -16.16 -7.30
C LEU A 62 -10.27 -17.63 -6.92
N GLU A 63 -9.22 -18.35 -6.49
CA GLU A 63 -9.34 -19.72 -5.96
C GLU A 63 -10.21 -19.76 -4.70
N ARG A 64 -10.05 -18.80 -3.77
CA ARG A 64 -10.88 -18.67 -2.56
C ARG A 64 -12.33 -18.39 -2.87
N LEU A 65 -12.58 -17.54 -3.87
CA LEU A 65 -13.93 -17.24 -4.34
C LEU A 65 -14.55 -18.38 -5.17
N GLY A 66 -13.77 -19.43 -5.49
CA GLY A 66 -14.22 -20.61 -6.24
C GLY A 66 -14.54 -20.31 -7.70
N VAL A 67 -13.86 -19.33 -8.31
CA VAL A 67 -14.16 -18.87 -9.67
C VAL A 67 -12.92 -18.82 -10.56
N THR A 68 -13.17 -18.79 -11.88
CA THR A 68 -12.16 -18.55 -12.90
C THR A 68 -12.51 -17.31 -13.72
N ALA A 69 -11.50 -16.44 -13.95
CA ALA A 69 -11.70 -15.17 -14.60
C ALA A 69 -10.50 -14.76 -15.47
N THR A 70 -10.76 -13.95 -16.47
CA THR A 70 -9.73 -13.09 -17.06
C THR A 70 -9.71 -11.77 -16.29
N VAL A 71 -8.56 -11.44 -15.70
CA VAL A 71 -8.33 -10.22 -14.94
C VAL A 71 -7.29 -9.37 -15.68
N ARG A 72 -7.63 -8.12 -15.94
CA ARG A 72 -6.70 -7.10 -16.46
C ARG A 72 -6.48 -6.08 -15.37
N LEU A 73 -5.22 -5.88 -15.03
CA LEU A 73 -4.76 -4.93 -14.03
C LEU A 73 -4.01 -3.80 -14.74
N ASP A 74 -4.47 -2.58 -14.55
CA ASP A 74 -3.80 -1.38 -15.02
C ASP A 74 -3.29 -0.60 -13.79
N THR A 75 -1.97 -0.33 -13.74
CA THR A 75 -1.32 0.24 -12.55
C THR A 75 -0.92 1.68 -12.79
N ALA A 76 -1.34 2.59 -11.92
CA ALA A 76 -0.90 3.97 -11.89
C ALA A 76 0.24 4.22 -10.88
N VAL A 77 0.60 3.21 -10.08
CA VAL A 77 1.68 3.28 -9.08
C VAL A 77 2.77 2.26 -9.37
N PRO A 78 4.03 2.52 -8.99
CA PRO A 78 5.12 1.59 -9.22
C PRO A 78 4.97 0.32 -8.37
N ILE A 79 5.10 -0.85 -9.02
CA ILE A 79 4.91 -2.15 -8.39
C ILE A 79 6.11 -2.50 -7.50
N GLY A 80 5.85 -3.00 -6.30
CA GLY A 80 6.90 -3.44 -5.37
C GLY A 80 7.70 -2.29 -4.75
N CYS A 81 7.26 -1.05 -4.90
CA CYS A 81 7.99 0.15 -4.50
C CYS A 81 7.36 0.87 -3.28
N GLY A 82 6.57 0.19 -2.46
CA GLY A 82 6.00 0.75 -1.23
C GLY A 82 4.66 1.46 -1.39
N PHE A 83 3.94 1.23 -2.53
CA PHE A 83 2.60 1.77 -2.77
C PHE A 83 1.47 0.76 -2.60
N GLY A 84 1.70 -0.40 -2.01
CA GLY A 84 0.67 -1.41 -1.81
C GLY A 84 -0.03 -1.89 -3.09
N ALA A 85 0.64 -1.81 -4.26
CA ALA A 85 0.05 -2.16 -5.57
C ALA A 85 -0.53 -3.58 -5.61
N SER A 86 0.07 -4.53 -4.89
CA SER A 86 -0.42 -5.89 -4.77
C SER A 86 -1.79 -5.94 -4.09
N GLY A 87 -1.91 -5.32 -2.91
CA GLY A 87 -3.16 -5.23 -2.16
C GLY A 87 -4.26 -4.55 -2.97
N ALA A 88 -3.93 -3.43 -3.65
CA ALA A 88 -4.86 -2.71 -4.52
C ALA A 88 -5.37 -3.60 -5.67
N ALA A 89 -4.45 -4.33 -6.34
CA ALA A 89 -4.83 -5.27 -7.39
C ALA A 89 -5.77 -6.38 -6.88
N THR A 90 -5.47 -6.91 -5.70
CA THR A 90 -6.24 -8.00 -5.09
C THR A 90 -7.62 -7.51 -4.66
N LEU A 91 -7.70 -6.34 -3.99
CA LEU A 91 -8.96 -5.77 -3.53
C LEU A 91 -9.86 -5.33 -4.70
N ALA A 92 -9.31 -4.62 -5.69
CA ALA A 92 -10.06 -4.25 -6.89
C ALA A 92 -10.58 -5.50 -7.64
N THR A 93 -9.75 -6.55 -7.74
CA THR A 93 -10.19 -7.83 -8.33
C THR A 93 -11.32 -8.46 -7.52
N ALA A 94 -11.28 -8.43 -6.18
CA ALA A 94 -12.33 -8.98 -5.32
C ALA A 94 -13.67 -8.30 -5.61
N LEU A 95 -13.68 -6.97 -5.63
CA LEU A 95 -14.89 -6.17 -5.90
C LEU A 95 -15.47 -6.44 -7.28
N ALA A 96 -14.64 -6.35 -8.32
CA ALA A 96 -15.07 -6.55 -9.69
C ALA A 96 -15.54 -8.00 -9.94
N THR A 97 -14.91 -8.99 -9.30
CA THR A 97 -15.29 -10.40 -9.41
C THR A 97 -16.64 -10.67 -8.75
N ASN A 98 -16.84 -10.16 -7.53
CA ASN A 98 -18.09 -10.32 -6.79
C ASN A 98 -19.29 -9.78 -7.59
N GLU A 99 -19.15 -8.57 -8.11
CA GLU A 99 -20.16 -7.93 -8.95
C GLU A 99 -20.34 -8.67 -10.29
N ARG A 100 -19.23 -9.01 -10.98
CA ARG A 100 -19.28 -9.64 -12.29
C ARG A 100 -19.96 -11.01 -12.28
N MET A 101 -19.82 -11.75 -11.20
CA MET A 101 -20.27 -13.14 -11.08
C MET A 101 -21.48 -13.31 -10.14
N ASP A 102 -21.99 -12.17 -9.60
CA ASP A 102 -23.13 -12.15 -8.68
C ASP A 102 -22.94 -13.12 -7.49
N LEU A 103 -21.75 -13.05 -6.85
CA LEU A 103 -21.38 -13.97 -5.77
C LEU A 103 -22.12 -13.65 -4.46
N GLY A 104 -22.58 -12.41 -4.28
CA GLY A 104 -23.37 -12.00 -3.11
C GLY A 104 -22.55 -11.88 -1.81
N HIS A 105 -21.22 -11.83 -1.89
CA HIS A 105 -20.39 -11.56 -0.71
C HIS A 105 -20.55 -10.11 -0.28
N ASP A 106 -20.60 -9.88 1.03
CA ASP A 106 -20.54 -8.53 1.59
C ASP A 106 -19.10 -7.98 1.54
N ARG A 107 -18.99 -6.69 1.82
CA ARG A 107 -17.73 -5.95 1.74
C ARG A 107 -16.66 -6.49 2.69
N GLU A 108 -17.06 -6.88 3.88
CA GLU A 108 -16.16 -7.42 4.91
C GLU A 108 -15.59 -8.78 4.49
N ALA A 109 -16.40 -9.65 3.94
CA ALA A 109 -15.96 -10.95 3.41
C ALA A 109 -14.97 -10.81 2.24
N LEU A 110 -15.19 -9.83 1.34
CA LEU A 110 -14.27 -9.54 0.23
C LEU A 110 -12.94 -9.00 0.74
N LEU A 111 -12.97 -8.08 1.70
CA LEU A 111 -11.78 -7.51 2.31
C LEU A 111 -10.94 -8.58 3.02
N GLU A 112 -11.59 -9.46 3.79
CA GLU A 112 -10.93 -10.57 4.46
C GLU A 112 -10.34 -11.58 3.46
N ALA A 113 -11.04 -11.88 2.37
CA ALA A 113 -10.54 -12.76 1.32
C ALA A 113 -9.30 -12.18 0.63
N ALA A 114 -9.33 -10.87 0.33
CA ALA A 114 -8.19 -10.16 -0.25
C ALA A 114 -6.99 -10.13 0.72
N HIS A 115 -7.22 -9.81 1.99
CA HIS A 115 -6.18 -9.81 3.01
C HIS A 115 -5.51 -11.17 3.16
N ARG A 116 -6.29 -12.25 3.25
CA ARG A 116 -5.75 -13.61 3.33
C ARG A 116 -4.93 -14.01 2.12
N ALA A 117 -5.37 -13.62 0.93
CA ALA A 117 -4.62 -13.89 -0.30
C ALA A 117 -3.25 -13.18 -0.31
N GLU A 118 -3.19 -11.93 0.18
CA GLU A 118 -1.94 -11.16 0.34
C GLU A 118 -1.00 -11.79 1.37
N VAL A 119 -1.52 -12.17 2.54
CA VAL A 119 -0.72 -12.80 3.61
C VAL A 119 -0.14 -14.14 3.15
N GLU A 120 -0.94 -14.99 2.50
CA GLU A 120 -0.49 -16.29 1.99
C GLU A 120 0.52 -16.18 0.87
N ALA A 121 0.40 -15.13 0.04
CA ALA A 121 1.38 -14.83 -1.00
C ALA A 121 2.66 -14.17 -0.43
N GLY A 122 2.65 -13.72 0.83
CA GLY A 122 3.77 -13.00 1.46
C GLY A 122 3.99 -11.60 0.90
N THR A 123 2.94 -10.97 0.36
CA THR A 123 3.02 -9.69 -0.35
C THR A 123 2.51 -8.50 0.45
N GLY A 124 1.74 -8.70 1.53
CA GLY A 124 1.20 -7.61 2.33
C GLY A 124 0.78 -8.03 3.73
N LEU A 125 0.79 -7.08 4.68
CA LEU A 125 0.38 -7.26 6.07
C LEU A 125 -0.87 -6.46 6.45
N GLY A 126 -1.51 -5.75 5.49
CA GLY A 126 -2.68 -4.96 5.81
C GLY A 126 -3.00 -3.80 4.88
N ASP A 127 -2.29 -3.64 3.76
CA ASP A 127 -2.53 -2.56 2.78
C ASP A 127 -4.00 -2.47 2.35
N VAL A 128 -4.65 -3.61 2.17
CA VAL A 128 -6.07 -3.70 1.77
C VAL A 128 -7.02 -2.95 2.73
N PHE A 129 -6.69 -2.85 4.02
CA PHE A 129 -7.51 -2.12 4.99
C PHE A 129 -7.38 -0.60 4.84
N ILE A 130 -6.23 -0.12 4.40
CA ILE A 130 -5.99 1.28 4.08
C ILE A 130 -6.72 1.63 2.77
N GLN A 131 -6.55 0.80 1.77
CA GLN A 131 -7.13 0.93 0.44
C GLN A 131 -8.65 0.85 0.44
N GLU A 132 -9.22 0.07 1.35
CA GLU A 132 -10.67 -0.02 1.57
C GLU A 132 -11.26 1.28 2.14
N ARG A 133 -10.54 1.94 3.05
CA ARG A 133 -11.06 3.09 3.80
C ARG A 133 -10.76 4.42 3.14
N GLY A 134 -9.61 4.53 2.46
CA GLY A 134 -9.09 5.82 2.04
C GLY A 134 -8.58 6.67 3.22
N GLY A 135 -8.07 7.87 2.92
CA GLY A 135 -7.58 8.82 3.90
C GLY A 135 -6.30 8.39 4.62
N LEU A 136 -6.19 8.82 5.85
CA LEU A 136 -5.16 8.41 6.79
C LEU A 136 -5.73 7.30 7.69
N VAL A 137 -5.04 6.18 7.79
CA VAL A 137 -5.48 5.00 8.54
C VAL A 137 -4.38 4.60 9.51
N TRP A 138 -4.74 4.29 10.77
CA TRP A 138 -3.76 3.89 11.78
C TRP A 138 -4.31 2.84 12.74
N ASP A 139 -3.42 2.00 13.26
CA ASP A 139 -3.63 1.18 14.45
C ASP A 139 -2.43 1.40 15.38
N LEU A 140 -2.66 2.04 16.51
CA LEU A 140 -1.65 2.30 17.55
C LEU A 140 -1.74 1.30 18.72
N GLY A 141 -2.62 0.29 18.61
CA GLY A 141 -2.84 -0.73 19.62
C GLY A 141 -4.29 -0.84 20.11
N ASP A 142 -5.10 0.16 19.82
CA ASP A 142 -6.50 0.25 20.24
C ASP A 142 -7.49 -0.11 19.11
N GLY A 143 -6.97 -0.66 18.02
CA GLY A 143 -7.72 -1.01 16.80
C GLY A 143 -7.60 0.01 15.68
N LEU A 144 -8.12 -0.39 14.52
CA LEU A 144 -8.00 0.37 13.29
C LEU A 144 -8.92 1.59 13.28
N THR A 145 -8.31 2.75 13.13
CA THR A 145 -8.98 4.05 13.06
C THR A 145 -8.63 4.75 11.74
N HIS A 146 -9.46 5.67 11.26
CA HIS A 146 -9.15 6.46 10.07
C HIS A 146 -9.66 7.90 10.17
N ALA A 147 -9.03 8.79 9.38
CA ALA A 147 -9.46 10.16 9.17
C ALA A 147 -9.41 10.53 7.69
N THR A 148 -10.41 11.28 7.26
CA THR A 148 -10.42 11.87 5.91
C THR A 148 -9.28 12.86 5.76
N ARG A 149 -8.45 12.67 4.74
CA ARG A 149 -7.32 13.55 4.40
C ARG A 149 -7.26 13.75 2.90
N SER A 150 -6.87 14.94 2.48
CA SER A 150 -6.52 15.24 1.10
C SER A 150 -5.31 16.16 1.11
N THR A 151 -4.17 15.66 0.65
CA THR A 151 -2.91 16.40 0.63
C THR A 151 -2.12 15.97 -0.59
N ARG A 152 -1.58 16.92 -1.36
CA ARG A 152 -0.68 16.62 -2.48
C ARG A 152 0.59 15.99 -1.97
N ILE A 153 0.98 14.88 -2.59
CA ILE A 153 2.20 14.12 -2.33
C ILE A 153 2.99 14.04 -3.62
N GLU A 154 4.27 14.37 -3.56
CA GLU A 154 5.22 14.07 -4.63
C GLU A 154 5.98 12.79 -4.29
N TYR A 155 6.41 12.04 -5.31
CA TYR A 155 7.20 10.84 -5.09
C TYR A 155 8.20 10.58 -6.22
N GLN A 156 9.26 9.84 -5.86
CA GLN A 156 10.23 9.29 -6.81
C GLN A 156 10.65 7.90 -6.35
N SER A 157 10.55 6.93 -7.25
CA SER A 157 10.92 5.55 -6.96
C SER A 157 12.24 5.17 -7.66
N PHE A 158 13.11 4.53 -6.92
CA PHE A 158 14.40 4.02 -7.40
C PHE A 158 14.42 2.50 -7.51
N GLY A 159 13.39 1.83 -6.98
CA GLY A 159 13.25 0.39 -7.02
C GLY A 159 12.43 -0.17 -5.86
N GLY A 160 12.26 -1.49 -5.88
CA GLY A 160 11.53 -2.23 -4.85
C GLY A 160 12.46 -2.84 -3.81
N ILE A 161 11.94 -2.96 -2.59
CA ILE A 161 12.49 -3.81 -1.53
C ILE A 161 11.46 -4.93 -1.29
N THR A 162 11.90 -6.18 -1.25
CA THR A 162 10.95 -7.27 -1.01
C THR A 162 10.60 -7.35 0.48
N THR A 163 9.32 -7.43 0.80
CA THR A 163 8.83 -7.60 2.18
C THR A 163 9.50 -8.81 2.87
N ALA A 164 9.69 -9.90 2.13
CA ALA A 164 10.38 -11.09 2.63
C ALA A 164 11.84 -10.84 3.03
N ALA A 165 12.54 -9.91 2.37
CA ALA A 165 13.93 -9.58 2.74
C ALA A 165 14.00 -8.82 4.08
N VAL A 166 12.99 -8.02 4.38
CA VAL A 166 12.92 -7.26 5.64
C VAL A 166 12.39 -8.13 6.79
N LEU A 167 11.31 -8.87 6.56
CA LEU A 167 10.66 -9.68 7.60
C LEU A 167 11.32 -11.04 7.82
N GLY A 168 12.23 -11.45 6.93
CA GLY A 168 12.97 -12.72 7.04
C GLY A 168 14.21 -12.66 7.93
N ASP A 169 14.65 -11.48 8.35
CA ASP A 169 15.82 -11.28 9.22
C ASP A 169 15.37 -10.84 10.62
N GLU A 170 15.56 -11.67 11.63
CA GLU A 170 15.13 -11.41 13.01
C GLU A 170 15.73 -10.11 13.57
N GLY A 171 17.01 -9.82 13.29
CA GLY A 171 17.67 -8.61 13.75
C GLY A 171 17.06 -7.34 13.15
N THR A 172 16.72 -7.39 11.87
CA THR A 172 16.01 -6.30 11.19
C THR A 172 14.61 -6.10 11.76
N VAL A 173 13.87 -7.19 12.03
CA VAL A 173 12.53 -7.13 12.64
C VAL A 173 12.57 -6.52 14.03
N GLU A 174 13.56 -6.90 14.87
CA GLU A 174 13.74 -6.32 16.19
C GLU A 174 14.03 -4.81 16.12
N GLN A 175 14.92 -4.39 15.24
CA GLN A 175 15.27 -2.98 15.03
C GLN A 175 14.08 -2.16 14.54
N VAL A 176 13.37 -2.64 13.52
CA VAL A 176 12.15 -2.02 12.99
C VAL A 176 11.07 -1.93 14.06
N THR A 177 10.91 -2.98 14.88
CA THR A 177 9.94 -3.01 15.98
C THR A 177 10.26 -1.96 17.03
N ALA A 178 11.52 -1.83 17.46
CA ALA A 178 11.92 -0.87 18.47
C ALA A 178 11.77 0.58 17.97
N ALA A 179 12.31 0.88 16.78
CA ALA A 179 12.21 2.19 16.16
C ALA A 179 10.75 2.59 15.85
N GLY A 180 9.95 1.64 15.34
CA GLY A 180 8.54 1.88 15.02
C GLY A 180 7.71 2.19 16.26
N ARG A 181 7.90 1.46 17.37
CA ARG A 181 7.22 1.76 18.65
C ARG A 181 7.60 3.14 19.19
N ALA A 182 8.87 3.51 19.13
CA ALA A 182 9.33 4.83 19.54
C ALA A 182 8.68 5.93 18.69
N ALA A 183 8.67 5.78 17.36
CA ALA A 183 8.07 6.73 16.45
C ALA A 183 6.55 6.85 16.66
N LEU A 184 5.80 5.73 16.74
CA LEU A 184 4.34 5.74 16.90
C LEU A 184 3.90 6.35 18.24
N SER A 185 4.71 6.26 19.31
CA SER A 185 4.35 6.83 20.62
C SER A 185 4.27 8.36 20.62
N GLY A 186 4.86 9.03 19.64
CA GLY A 186 4.86 10.49 19.50
C GLY A 186 4.00 11.03 18.37
N ILE A 187 3.29 10.17 17.64
CA ILE A 187 2.46 10.57 16.50
C ILE A 187 1.11 11.13 16.98
N ASP A 188 0.77 12.29 16.43
CA ASP A 188 -0.59 12.84 16.43
C ASP A 188 -1.22 12.60 15.05
N PRO A 189 -2.15 11.63 14.90
CA PRO A 189 -2.79 11.36 13.62
C PRO A 189 -3.65 12.52 13.09
N ASP A 190 -4.07 13.44 13.95
CA ASP A 190 -4.82 14.64 13.58
C ASP A 190 -3.90 15.80 13.17
N GLY A 191 -2.61 15.66 13.41
CA GLY A 191 -1.59 16.63 13.06
C GLY A 191 -1.33 16.79 11.55
N PRO A 192 -0.47 17.74 11.17
CA PRO A 192 -0.06 17.93 9.78
C PRO A 192 0.67 16.69 9.21
N ILE A 193 0.40 16.35 7.95
CA ILE A 193 1.10 15.26 7.24
C ILE A 193 2.63 15.47 7.26
N ALA A 194 3.09 16.72 7.19
CA ALA A 194 4.52 17.02 7.27
C ALA A 194 5.16 16.52 8.58
N ASP A 195 4.45 16.53 9.70
CA ASP A 195 5.00 16.05 10.97
C ASP A 195 5.06 14.52 11.00
N LEU A 196 4.06 13.84 10.41
CA LEU A 196 4.11 12.40 10.17
C LEU A 196 5.33 12.03 9.30
N LEU A 197 5.56 12.74 8.18
CA LEU A 197 6.71 12.46 7.30
C LEU A 197 8.05 12.73 7.99
N LYS A 198 8.15 13.72 8.90
CA LYS A 198 9.36 13.95 9.70
C LYS A 198 9.65 12.80 10.66
N ALA A 199 8.63 12.34 11.41
CA ALA A 199 8.75 11.22 12.34
C ALA A 199 9.08 9.92 11.58
N SER A 200 8.46 9.72 10.44
CA SER A 200 8.74 8.59 9.55
C SER A 200 10.19 8.58 9.05
N TRP A 201 10.74 9.75 8.71
CA TRP A 201 12.14 9.81 8.30
C TRP A 201 13.10 9.47 9.45
N GLN A 202 12.82 9.88 10.67
CA GLN A 202 13.58 9.44 11.85
C GLN A 202 13.52 7.93 12.02
N PHE A 203 12.32 7.34 11.92
CA PHE A 203 12.13 5.89 11.92
C PHE A 203 12.96 5.21 10.83
N ALA A 204 12.93 5.71 9.58
CA ALA A 204 13.70 5.14 8.48
C ALA A 204 15.22 5.17 8.73
N GLN A 205 15.73 6.26 9.33
CA GLN A 205 17.14 6.41 9.67
C GLN A 205 17.60 5.49 10.84
N GLU A 206 16.70 5.15 11.76
CA GLU A 206 16.95 4.23 12.87
C GLU A 206 16.88 2.77 12.45
N THR A 207 16.52 2.50 11.20
CA THR A 207 16.45 1.16 10.62
C THR A 207 17.43 1.01 9.46
N VAL A 208 17.65 -0.23 9.01
CA VAL A 208 18.49 -0.52 7.81
C VAL A 208 17.74 -0.31 6.49
N LEU A 209 16.52 0.25 6.52
CA LEU A 209 15.64 0.33 5.36
C LEU A 209 16.00 1.51 4.44
N ALA A 210 16.52 2.61 4.99
CA ALA A 210 16.88 3.78 4.21
C ALA A 210 18.19 3.53 3.45
N THR A 211 18.12 3.49 2.11
CA THR A 211 19.30 3.40 1.25
C THR A 211 19.95 4.78 1.06
N ASP A 212 21.22 4.82 0.66
CA ASP A 212 21.93 6.08 0.38
C ASP A 212 21.18 6.94 -0.65
N ARG A 213 20.63 6.30 -1.68
CA ARG A 213 19.87 6.97 -2.74
C ARG A 213 18.60 7.65 -2.21
N VAL A 214 17.87 6.96 -1.34
CA VAL A 214 16.69 7.53 -0.65
C VAL A 214 17.12 8.68 0.26
N ALA A 215 18.22 8.53 1.01
CA ALA A 215 18.73 9.56 1.90
C ALA A 215 19.14 10.84 1.15
N GLU A 216 19.82 10.71 0.01
CA GLU A 216 20.20 11.83 -0.86
C GLU A 216 18.97 12.57 -1.40
N ALA A 217 17.96 11.85 -1.87
CA ALA A 217 16.72 12.44 -2.39
C ALA A 217 15.93 13.16 -1.28
N VAL A 218 15.82 12.57 -0.09
CA VAL A 218 15.19 13.21 1.08
C VAL A 218 15.94 14.49 1.46
N ALA A 219 17.27 14.46 1.46
CA ALA A 219 18.10 15.65 1.75
C ALA A 219 17.88 16.76 0.72
N SER A 220 17.74 16.41 -0.57
CA SER A 220 17.46 17.38 -1.64
C SER A 220 16.09 18.05 -1.46
N VAL A 221 15.05 17.28 -1.18
CA VAL A 221 13.70 17.82 -0.90
C VAL A 221 13.73 18.78 0.29
N ARG A 222 14.40 18.39 1.37
CA ARG A 222 14.52 19.22 2.59
C ARG A 222 15.31 20.53 2.34
N ALA A 223 16.35 20.47 1.53
CA ALA A 223 17.10 21.66 1.14
C ALA A 223 16.23 22.64 0.32
N ALA A 224 15.26 22.14 -0.43
CA ALA A 224 14.25 22.93 -1.16
C ALA A 224 13.08 23.41 -0.26
N GLY A 225 13.09 23.11 1.04
CA GLY A 225 12.05 23.55 1.99
C GLY A 225 10.88 22.59 2.16
N GLY A 226 10.88 21.44 1.47
CA GLY A 226 9.88 20.40 1.62
C GLY A 226 10.12 19.48 2.81
N THR A 227 9.20 18.55 3.03
CA THR A 227 9.29 17.47 4.01
C THR A 227 9.15 16.14 3.30
N ALA A 228 10.08 15.23 3.52
CA ALA A 228 10.13 13.95 2.85
C ALA A 228 10.52 12.80 3.77
N THR A 229 10.10 11.61 3.39
CA THR A 229 10.43 10.32 3.99
C THR A 229 10.49 9.23 2.93
N MET A 230 10.62 8.00 3.37
CA MET A 230 10.58 6.78 2.58
C MET A 230 9.20 6.12 2.65
N ALA A 231 8.70 5.60 1.54
CA ALA A 231 7.55 4.66 1.53
C ALA A 231 8.02 3.26 1.92
N MET A 232 7.49 2.71 3.01
CA MET A 232 7.85 1.36 3.49
C MET A 232 6.99 0.29 2.79
N ILE A 233 7.51 -0.72 2.22
CA ILE A 233 8.90 -1.12 2.00
C ILE A 233 9.17 -0.88 0.52
N GLY A 234 10.07 0.04 0.17
CA GLY A 234 10.43 0.38 -1.21
C GLY A 234 11.52 1.44 -1.24
N GLU A 235 12.41 1.42 -2.23
CA GLU A 235 13.35 2.52 -2.47
C GLU A 235 12.61 3.72 -3.10
N THR A 236 11.65 4.29 -2.34
CA THR A 236 10.78 5.36 -2.83
C THR A 236 10.74 6.49 -1.82
N VAL A 237 11.01 7.69 -2.29
CA VAL A 237 10.82 8.92 -1.52
C VAL A 237 9.41 9.44 -1.75
N VAL A 238 8.74 9.82 -0.67
CA VAL A 238 7.47 10.55 -0.69
C VAL A 238 7.64 11.88 0.04
N ALA A 239 7.04 12.94 -0.49
CA ALA A 239 7.25 14.29 -0.01
C ALA A 239 5.98 15.14 -0.05
N THR A 240 5.98 16.21 0.76
CA THR A 240 5.01 17.30 0.68
C THR A 240 5.72 18.64 0.85
N GLY A 241 5.13 19.70 0.28
CA GLY A 241 5.63 21.07 0.41
C GLY A 241 6.90 21.41 -0.40
N ALA A 242 7.32 20.52 -1.32
CA ALA A 242 8.37 20.80 -2.28
C ALA A 242 7.76 20.75 -3.68
N GLU A 243 7.33 21.88 -4.22
CA GLU A 243 6.71 21.93 -5.54
C GLU A 243 7.71 21.57 -6.64
N GLY A 244 7.50 20.42 -7.32
CA GLY A 244 8.31 19.96 -8.44
C GLY A 244 9.67 19.40 -8.05
N GLY A 245 9.84 18.94 -6.80
CA GLY A 245 11.09 18.37 -6.31
C GLY A 245 11.31 16.90 -6.66
N LEU A 246 10.25 16.17 -7.03
CA LEU A 246 10.28 14.75 -7.37
C LEU A 246 9.58 14.50 -8.72
N ASP A 247 9.80 13.31 -9.32
CA ASP A 247 9.42 13.01 -10.71
C ASP A 247 7.92 12.87 -10.93
N HIS A 248 7.16 12.49 -9.88
CA HIS A 248 5.74 12.20 -9.95
C HIS A 248 4.97 12.89 -8.83
N ASP A 249 3.68 13.11 -9.04
CA ASP A 249 2.78 13.57 -7.99
C ASP A 249 1.47 12.77 -7.96
N THR A 250 0.91 12.68 -6.78
CA THR A 250 -0.39 12.13 -6.46
C THR A 250 -1.00 12.92 -5.30
N HIS A 251 -2.06 12.43 -4.69
CA HIS A 251 -2.59 13.02 -3.46
C HIS A 251 -3.11 11.94 -2.53
N ILE A 252 -3.12 12.22 -1.24
CA ILE A 252 -3.84 11.40 -0.27
C ILE A 252 -5.32 11.53 -0.62
N THR A 253 -5.98 10.42 -0.91
CA THR A 253 -7.39 10.39 -1.28
C THR A 253 -8.25 9.96 -0.10
N PRO A 254 -9.36 10.66 0.18
CA PRO A 254 -10.34 10.21 1.16
C PRO A 254 -11.15 9.01 0.69
N GLU A 255 -11.10 8.71 -0.59
CA GLU A 255 -11.89 7.66 -1.23
C GLU A 255 -11.19 6.31 -1.09
N GLY A 256 -11.97 5.29 -0.74
CA GLY A 256 -11.54 3.90 -0.72
C GLY A 256 -11.83 3.19 -2.04
N ALA A 257 -11.56 1.88 -2.08
CA ALA A 257 -11.79 1.05 -3.24
C ALA A 257 -13.28 1.02 -3.64
N ALA A 258 -13.58 1.06 -4.94
CA ALA A 258 -14.94 1.14 -5.47
C ALA A 258 -15.08 0.48 -6.85
N LEU A 259 -16.31 0.09 -7.20
CA LEU A 259 -16.69 -0.24 -8.58
C LEU A 259 -16.74 1.04 -9.41
N GLU A 260 -16.37 0.93 -10.69
CA GLU A 260 -16.46 2.00 -11.68
C GLU A 260 -17.66 1.84 -12.62
#